data_e494bf0140548339bd43dfdd2924c0eb
#
_entry.id   e494bf0140548339bd43dfdd2924c0eb
#
_cell.length_a   1.000
_cell.length_b   1.000
_cell.length_c   1.000
_cell.angle_alpha   90.00
_cell.angle_beta   90.00
_cell.angle_gamma   90.00
#
_symmetry.space_group_name_H-M   'P 1'
#
loop_
_entity.id
_entity.type
_entity.pdbx_description
1 polymer ?
#
loop_
_entity_poly.entity_id
_entity_poly.type
_entity_poly.pdbx_seq_one_letter_code
_entity_poly.pdbx_strand_id
1 'polypeptide(L)'
;AASSADRLVTRNAISLIFPLPLAYRDKIRLTDGVKKVSYGNWFGGIYIEEKNFFANFAVEPRTYLSLYPEFILPADQLRAFLTNRKACIAGVRLSERFGWKIGDTITLRGTIFPGSWELLLQGIYRGRDQTIDQSTFFFHWDYLNESLKKTAPGRANQVGYYIIQLTDPDRAAGVSTAVDKIFKNSLAETLTETEKAFQMSFVAMSDALIWVIQIVSGVIIVIILAVVANTMA
;
A
#
# COMPACT_ATOMS: atom_id res chain seq x y z
N ALA A 1 4.40 -14.16 1.68
CA ALA A 1 4.70 -13.53 0.40
C ALA A 1 6.19 -13.65 0.11
N ALA A 2 6.56 -14.08 -1.10
CA ALA A 2 7.95 -14.10 -1.52
C ALA A 2 8.38 -12.65 -1.76
N SER A 3 9.16 -12.07 -0.84
CA SER A 3 9.78 -10.77 -1.04
C SER A 3 11.08 -10.96 -1.82
N SER A 4 11.35 -10.08 -2.78
CA SER A 4 12.62 -10.09 -3.50
C SER A 4 13.74 -9.54 -2.62
N ALA A 5 14.92 -10.16 -2.65
CA ALA A 5 16.07 -9.71 -1.88
C ALA A 5 16.63 -8.37 -2.38
N ASP A 6 16.27 -7.96 -3.61
CA ASP A 6 16.74 -6.74 -4.25
C ASP A 6 15.82 -5.53 -4.06
N ARG A 7 14.78 -5.65 -3.18
CA ARG A 7 13.86 -4.54 -2.94
C ARG A 7 13.93 -4.00 -1.51
N LEU A 8 13.93 -2.66 -1.41
CA LEU A 8 13.79 -1.92 -0.17
C LEU A 8 12.50 -1.13 -0.17
N VAL A 9 11.95 -0.91 1.02
CA VAL A 9 10.81 -0.02 1.27
C VAL A 9 11.31 1.15 2.11
N THR A 10 11.08 2.37 1.62
CA THR A 10 11.34 3.61 2.38
C THR A 10 10.00 4.21 2.79
N ARG A 11 9.81 4.41 4.06
CA ARG A 11 8.62 5.02 4.66
C ARG A 11 9.00 6.13 5.62
N ASN A 12 8.01 6.85 6.13
CA ASN A 12 8.25 7.80 7.21
C ASN A 12 8.74 7.07 8.46
N ALA A 13 9.79 7.60 9.10
CA ALA A 13 10.44 6.97 10.25
C ALA A 13 9.52 6.84 11.47
N ILE A 14 8.55 7.76 11.62
CA ILE A 14 7.64 7.76 12.77
C ILE A 14 6.53 6.73 12.57
N SER A 15 5.85 6.75 11.42
CA SER A 15 4.72 5.86 11.14
C SER A 15 4.38 5.81 9.66
N LEU A 16 3.78 4.71 9.22
CA LEU A 16 3.21 4.55 7.87
C LEU A 16 2.04 5.49 7.57
N ILE A 17 1.43 6.09 8.60
CA ILE A 17 0.33 7.05 8.44
C ILE A 17 0.84 8.41 7.95
N PHE A 18 2.07 8.76 8.29
CA PHE A 18 2.68 10.01 7.86
C PHE A 18 3.25 9.87 6.45
N PRO A 19 2.84 10.74 5.52
CA PRO A 19 3.33 10.67 4.16
C PRO A 19 4.74 11.24 4.03
N LEU A 20 5.36 10.92 2.89
CA LEU A 20 6.62 11.49 2.44
C LEU A 20 6.37 12.44 1.25
N PRO A 21 7.16 13.52 1.10
CA PRO A 21 7.08 14.36 -0.08
C PRO A 21 7.44 13.61 -1.37
N LEU A 22 6.65 13.77 -2.44
CA LEU A 22 6.94 13.17 -3.75
C LEU A 22 8.34 13.56 -4.27
N ALA A 23 8.83 14.75 -3.91
CA ALA A 23 10.16 15.24 -4.31
C ALA A 23 11.33 14.38 -3.80
N TYR A 24 11.12 13.55 -2.79
CA TYR A 24 12.17 12.65 -2.29
C TYR A 24 12.58 11.59 -3.31
N ARG A 25 11.67 11.21 -4.22
CA ARG A 25 11.94 10.26 -5.30
C ARG A 25 13.22 10.56 -6.04
N ASP A 26 13.45 11.81 -6.42
CA ASP A 26 14.59 12.17 -7.27
C ASP A 26 15.91 12.06 -6.52
N LYS A 27 15.92 12.39 -5.23
CA LYS A 27 17.10 12.20 -4.37
C LYS A 27 17.39 10.72 -4.14
N ILE A 28 16.35 9.90 -3.87
CA ILE A 28 16.51 8.46 -3.71
C ILE A 28 17.06 7.84 -5.00
N ARG A 29 16.53 8.22 -6.16
CA ARG A 29 16.94 7.70 -7.45
C ARG A 29 18.41 7.97 -7.79
N LEU A 30 18.98 9.05 -7.27
CA LEU A 30 20.39 9.42 -7.47
C LEU A 30 21.34 8.76 -6.47
N THR A 31 20.84 8.02 -5.50
CA THR A 31 21.67 7.29 -4.53
C THR A 31 22.37 6.12 -5.20
N ASP A 32 23.68 6.01 -4.99
CA ASP A 32 24.46 4.91 -5.55
C ASP A 32 23.95 3.54 -5.06
N GLY A 33 23.83 2.59 -5.98
CA GLY A 33 23.23 1.27 -5.74
C GLY A 33 21.73 1.19 -5.99
N VAL A 34 21.06 2.31 -6.25
CA VAL A 34 19.65 2.34 -6.64
C VAL A 34 19.50 2.14 -8.14
N LYS A 35 18.74 1.14 -8.55
CA LYS A 35 18.43 0.82 -9.95
C LYS A 35 17.16 1.49 -10.43
N LYS A 36 16.10 1.37 -9.64
CA LYS A 36 14.79 1.97 -9.92
C LYS A 36 14.10 2.40 -8.62
N VAL A 37 13.23 3.39 -8.72
CA VAL A 37 12.36 3.85 -7.63
C VAL A 37 10.93 3.95 -8.13
N SER A 38 10.02 3.43 -7.35
CA SER A 38 8.59 3.64 -7.51
C SER A 38 7.98 4.09 -6.18
N TYR A 39 6.69 4.41 -6.19
CA TYR A 39 6.01 4.88 -5.00
C TYR A 39 4.52 4.52 -5.01
N GLY A 40 3.93 4.60 -3.85
CA GLY A 40 2.50 4.37 -3.67
C GLY A 40 1.97 4.92 -2.36
N ASN A 41 0.65 4.87 -2.26
CA ASN A 41 -0.10 5.14 -1.04
C ASN A 41 -0.99 3.95 -0.73
N TRP A 42 -1.04 3.57 0.52
CA TRP A 42 -2.16 2.80 1.03
C TRP A 42 -3.42 3.65 0.91
N PHE A 43 -4.45 3.12 0.26
CA PHE A 43 -5.67 3.88 0.03
C PHE A 43 -6.74 3.63 1.10
N GLY A 44 -6.85 2.40 1.58
CA GLY A 44 -7.81 2.01 2.62
C GLY A 44 -9.27 2.10 2.17
N GLY A 45 -9.54 1.89 0.88
CA GLY A 45 -10.90 1.92 0.34
C GLY A 45 -11.70 0.69 0.74
N ILE A 46 -13.01 0.88 0.92
CA ILE A 46 -13.98 -0.16 1.24
C ILE A 46 -14.88 -0.40 0.03
N TYR A 47 -15.05 -1.66 -0.36
CA TYR A 47 -15.95 -2.08 -1.42
C TYR A 47 -17.30 -2.53 -0.84
N ILE A 48 -18.38 -1.78 -1.15
CA ILE A 48 -19.76 -2.01 -0.71
C ILE A 48 -19.89 -1.96 0.81
N GLU A 49 -19.29 -2.90 1.56
CA GLU A 49 -19.41 -3.07 3.00
C GLU A 49 -18.05 -3.26 3.68
N GLU A 50 -17.93 -2.93 4.96
CA GLU A 50 -16.68 -3.02 5.72
C GLU A 50 -16.09 -4.43 5.80
N LYS A 51 -16.96 -5.47 5.82
CA LYS A 51 -16.52 -6.87 5.77
C LYS A 51 -15.80 -7.25 4.47
N ASN A 52 -15.97 -6.47 3.41
CA ASN A 52 -15.31 -6.64 2.11
C ASN A 52 -13.97 -5.91 2.04
N PHE A 53 -13.27 -5.85 3.16
CA PHE A 53 -11.94 -5.26 3.20
C PHE A 53 -10.94 -6.10 2.39
N PHE A 54 -10.09 -5.42 1.64
CA PHE A 54 -8.92 -5.94 0.94
C PHE A 54 -7.86 -4.85 0.79
N ALA A 55 -6.61 -5.27 0.62
CA ALA A 55 -5.51 -4.35 0.43
C ALA A 55 -5.66 -3.60 -0.91
N ASN A 56 -5.65 -2.27 -0.87
CA ASN A 56 -5.75 -1.45 -2.06
C ASN A 56 -4.78 -0.26 -1.99
N PHE A 57 -4.08 -0.05 -3.10
CA PHE A 57 -2.99 0.92 -3.20
C PHE A 57 -3.14 1.78 -4.45
N ALA A 58 -2.89 3.08 -4.27
CA ALA A 58 -2.62 3.98 -5.37
C ALA A 58 -1.12 3.95 -5.68
N VAL A 59 -0.72 3.55 -6.88
CA VAL A 59 0.69 3.32 -7.23
C VAL A 59 1.10 4.12 -8.48
N GLU A 60 2.38 4.40 -8.61
CA GLU A 60 2.93 4.93 -9.85
C GLU A 60 2.88 3.83 -10.93
N PRO A 61 2.04 3.97 -11.97
CA PRO A 61 1.67 2.83 -12.80
C PRO A 61 2.82 2.31 -13.67
N ARG A 62 3.73 3.18 -14.11
CA ARG A 62 4.77 2.84 -15.10
C ARG A 62 5.92 2.06 -14.49
N THR A 63 6.34 2.44 -13.29
CA THR A 63 7.50 1.83 -12.62
C THR A 63 7.11 0.75 -11.63
N TYR A 64 5.97 0.88 -10.95
CA TYR A 64 5.58 -0.03 -9.88
C TYR A 64 5.49 -1.49 -10.35
N LEU A 65 4.71 -1.76 -11.37
CA LEU A 65 4.57 -3.13 -11.90
C LEU A 65 5.88 -3.69 -12.46
N SER A 66 6.77 -2.83 -12.96
CA SER A 66 8.08 -3.27 -13.43
C SER A 66 9.03 -3.70 -12.32
N LEU A 67 8.73 -3.34 -11.06
CA LEU A 67 9.47 -3.80 -9.88
C LEU A 67 8.97 -5.15 -9.36
N TYR A 68 7.77 -5.58 -9.83
CA TYR A 68 7.13 -6.82 -9.42
C TYR A 68 6.91 -7.76 -10.62
N PRO A 69 7.98 -8.29 -11.23
CA PRO A 69 7.85 -9.20 -12.38
C PRO A 69 7.14 -10.51 -12.05
N GLU A 70 6.93 -10.78 -10.76
CA GLU A 70 6.12 -11.89 -10.27
C GLU A 70 4.60 -11.68 -10.47
N PHE A 71 4.14 -10.46 -10.73
CA PHE A 71 2.75 -10.18 -11.10
C PHE A 71 2.60 -10.34 -12.61
N ILE A 72 2.02 -11.46 -13.02
CA ILE A 72 1.80 -11.77 -14.44
C ILE A 72 0.50 -11.12 -14.89
N LEU A 73 0.61 -10.15 -15.79
CA LEU A 73 -0.51 -9.43 -16.40
C LEU A 73 -0.40 -9.53 -17.92
N PRO A 74 -1.48 -9.90 -18.66
CA PRO A 74 -1.48 -9.87 -20.11
C PRO A 74 -1.09 -8.50 -20.69
N ALA A 75 -0.34 -8.50 -21.78
CA ALA A 75 0.24 -7.27 -22.34
C ALA A 75 -0.81 -6.24 -22.79
N ASP A 76 -1.96 -6.68 -23.27
CA ASP A 76 -3.10 -5.84 -23.64
C ASP A 76 -3.72 -5.18 -22.40
N GLN A 77 -3.89 -5.95 -21.31
CA GLN A 77 -4.41 -5.44 -20.04
C GLN A 77 -3.43 -4.46 -19.39
N LEU A 78 -2.13 -4.77 -19.41
CA LEU A 78 -1.09 -3.84 -18.94
C LEU A 78 -1.14 -2.51 -19.71
N ARG A 79 -1.27 -2.58 -21.03
CA ARG A 79 -1.37 -1.38 -21.87
C ARG A 79 -2.63 -0.58 -21.55
N ALA A 80 -3.78 -1.24 -21.41
CA ALA A 80 -5.04 -0.62 -21.04
C ALA A 80 -4.95 0.05 -19.66
N PHE A 81 -4.33 -0.62 -18.68
CA PHE A 81 -4.04 -0.03 -17.38
C PHE A 81 -3.18 1.22 -17.49
N LEU A 82 -2.07 1.19 -18.21
CA LEU A 82 -1.12 2.31 -18.30
C LEU A 82 -1.68 3.54 -19.03
N THR A 83 -2.67 3.36 -19.91
CA THR A 83 -3.22 4.46 -20.73
C THR A 83 -4.41 5.18 -20.09
N ASN A 84 -5.13 4.55 -19.18
CA ASN A 84 -6.31 5.12 -18.56
C ASN A 84 -6.03 5.46 -17.08
N ARG A 85 -6.06 6.74 -16.74
CA ARG A 85 -5.80 7.22 -15.37
C ARG A 85 -6.80 6.69 -14.34
N LYS A 86 -8.03 6.37 -14.73
CA LYS A 86 -9.04 5.74 -13.85
C LYS A 86 -8.95 4.22 -13.83
N ALA A 87 -7.99 3.62 -14.55
CA ALA A 87 -7.85 2.18 -14.56
C ALA A 87 -7.37 1.64 -13.22
N CYS A 88 -7.82 0.42 -12.95
CA CYS A 88 -7.32 -0.40 -11.85
C CYS A 88 -7.01 -1.82 -12.34
N ILE A 89 -6.21 -2.51 -11.56
CA ILE A 89 -5.95 -3.94 -11.70
C ILE A 89 -6.22 -4.64 -10.36
N ALA A 90 -6.67 -5.86 -10.43
CA ALA A 90 -6.96 -6.68 -9.26
C ALA A 90 -6.29 -8.04 -9.36
N GLY A 91 -5.92 -8.63 -8.24
CA GLY A 91 -5.49 -10.02 -8.20
C GLY A 91 -6.63 -10.98 -8.52
N VAL A 92 -6.30 -12.11 -9.13
CA VAL A 92 -7.31 -13.08 -9.58
C VAL A 92 -8.20 -13.58 -8.45
N ARG A 93 -7.65 -13.82 -7.24
CA ARG A 93 -8.45 -14.24 -6.07
C ARG A 93 -9.50 -13.20 -5.67
N LEU A 94 -9.15 -11.92 -5.79
CA LEU A 94 -10.06 -10.83 -5.48
C LEU A 94 -11.17 -10.73 -6.53
N SER A 95 -10.81 -10.87 -7.81
CA SER A 95 -11.78 -10.86 -8.90
C SER A 95 -12.75 -12.04 -8.82
N GLU A 96 -12.26 -13.23 -8.50
CA GLU A 96 -13.09 -14.42 -8.27
C GLU A 96 -14.03 -14.24 -7.07
N ARG A 97 -13.52 -13.70 -5.95
CA ARG A 97 -14.30 -13.45 -4.73
C ARG A 97 -15.51 -12.55 -4.98
N PHE A 98 -15.35 -11.52 -5.81
CA PHE A 98 -16.40 -10.53 -6.08
C PHE A 98 -17.07 -10.69 -7.43
N GLY A 99 -16.68 -11.68 -8.24
CA GLY A 99 -17.23 -11.91 -9.57
C GLY A 99 -16.86 -10.83 -10.59
N TRP A 100 -15.76 -10.09 -10.37
CA TRP A 100 -15.34 -8.99 -11.24
C TRP A 100 -14.81 -9.45 -12.58
N LYS A 101 -15.15 -8.69 -13.63
CA LYS A 101 -14.71 -8.91 -15.00
C LYS A 101 -14.03 -7.65 -15.56
N ILE A 102 -13.14 -7.85 -16.53
CA ILE A 102 -12.54 -6.71 -17.26
C ILE A 102 -13.65 -5.85 -17.85
N GLY A 103 -13.54 -4.55 -17.64
CA GLY A 103 -14.53 -3.55 -18.04
C GLY A 103 -15.51 -3.13 -16.93
N ASP A 104 -15.55 -3.85 -15.81
CA ASP A 104 -16.40 -3.46 -14.68
C ASP A 104 -15.90 -2.17 -14.02
N THR A 105 -16.84 -1.37 -13.55
CA THR A 105 -16.56 -0.21 -12.70
C THR A 105 -16.60 -0.61 -11.23
N ILE A 106 -15.45 -0.51 -10.57
CA ILE A 106 -15.30 -0.81 -9.15
C ILE A 106 -15.33 0.50 -8.37
N THR A 107 -16.34 0.65 -7.53
CA THR A 107 -16.49 1.85 -6.69
C THR A 107 -15.97 1.57 -5.29
N LEU A 108 -14.94 2.31 -4.87
CA LEU A 108 -14.39 2.25 -3.50
C LEU A 108 -14.82 3.49 -2.71
N ARG A 109 -15.32 3.28 -1.51
CA ARG A 109 -15.51 4.34 -0.51
C ARG A 109 -14.19 4.56 0.22
N GLY A 110 -13.55 5.69 -0.01
CA GLY A 110 -12.27 6.02 0.62
C GLY A 110 -12.43 6.32 2.11
N THR A 111 -11.58 5.74 2.95
CA THR A 111 -11.51 6.02 4.39
C THR A 111 -10.40 7.02 4.69
N ILE A 112 -9.18 6.76 4.24
CA ILE A 112 -8.04 7.66 4.38
C ILE A 112 -8.18 8.87 3.45
N PHE A 113 -8.71 8.65 2.25
CA PHE A 113 -8.99 9.67 1.24
C PHE A 113 -10.50 9.72 0.99
N PRO A 114 -11.26 10.52 1.77
CA PRO A 114 -12.71 10.51 1.75
C PRO A 114 -13.29 10.77 0.36
N GLY A 115 -14.40 10.10 0.05
CA GLY A 115 -15.11 10.22 -1.21
C GLY A 115 -15.43 8.88 -1.84
N SER A 116 -16.17 8.93 -2.94
CA SER A 116 -16.52 7.78 -3.79
C SER A 116 -15.58 7.77 -4.99
N TRP A 117 -14.88 6.66 -5.20
CA TRP A 117 -13.81 6.52 -6.20
C TRP A 117 -14.21 5.45 -7.20
N GLU A 118 -14.57 5.89 -8.39
CA GLU A 118 -14.93 5.00 -9.49
C GLU A 118 -13.69 4.64 -10.31
N LEU A 119 -13.40 3.36 -10.40
CA LEU A 119 -12.22 2.78 -11.02
C LEU A 119 -12.64 1.72 -12.03
N LEU A 120 -12.08 1.79 -13.24
CA LEU A 120 -12.37 0.86 -14.32
C LEU A 120 -11.40 -0.32 -14.28
N LEU A 121 -11.90 -1.54 -14.09
CA LEU A 121 -11.07 -2.74 -14.05
C LEU A 121 -10.54 -3.06 -15.46
N GLN A 122 -9.23 -2.86 -15.66
CA GLN A 122 -8.56 -3.05 -16.93
C GLN A 122 -7.59 -4.23 -16.93
N GLY A 123 -7.34 -4.82 -15.76
CA GLY A 123 -6.45 -5.97 -15.66
C GLY A 123 -6.72 -6.85 -14.46
N ILE A 124 -6.51 -8.15 -14.66
CA ILE A 124 -6.53 -9.15 -13.59
C ILE A 124 -5.18 -9.86 -13.62
N TYR A 125 -4.35 -9.60 -12.59
CA TYR A 125 -3.03 -10.22 -12.51
C TYR A 125 -3.08 -11.57 -11.78
N ARG A 126 -2.13 -12.44 -12.15
CA ARG A 126 -1.85 -13.71 -11.46
C ARG A 126 -0.45 -13.65 -10.88
N GLY A 127 -0.24 -14.28 -9.74
CA GLY A 127 1.10 -14.51 -9.23
C GLY A 127 1.81 -15.56 -10.08
N ARG A 128 3.13 -15.41 -10.26
CA ARG A 128 3.97 -16.42 -10.93
C ARG A 128 3.87 -17.79 -10.24
N ASP A 129 3.66 -17.77 -8.94
CA ASP A 129 3.43 -18.96 -8.12
C ASP A 129 2.42 -18.66 -7.00
N GLN A 130 2.08 -19.66 -6.19
CA GLN A 130 1.05 -19.56 -5.16
C GLN A 130 1.49 -18.75 -3.92
N THR A 131 2.76 -18.45 -3.77
CA THR A 131 3.28 -17.65 -2.65
C THR A 131 3.06 -16.15 -2.85
N ILE A 132 2.82 -15.73 -4.10
CA ILE A 132 2.54 -14.36 -4.46
C ILE A 132 1.11 -14.01 -4.08
N ASP A 133 0.94 -12.86 -3.41
CA ASP A 133 -0.39 -12.37 -3.07
C ASP A 133 -1.19 -11.98 -4.33
N GLN A 134 -2.37 -12.55 -4.45
CA GLN A 134 -3.30 -12.35 -5.54
C GLN A 134 -4.62 -11.73 -5.06
N SER A 135 -4.59 -11.08 -3.89
CA SER A 135 -5.75 -10.47 -3.24
C SER A 135 -5.61 -8.96 -3.09
N THR A 136 -4.65 -8.37 -3.79
CA THR A 136 -4.38 -6.93 -3.74
C THR A 136 -4.97 -6.21 -4.97
N PHE A 137 -5.34 -4.95 -4.76
CA PHE A 137 -5.91 -4.08 -5.77
C PHE A 137 -5.01 -2.86 -5.97
N PHE A 138 -4.73 -2.51 -7.21
CA PHE A 138 -3.89 -1.37 -7.55
C PHE A 138 -4.60 -0.44 -8.52
N PHE A 139 -4.43 0.88 -8.33
CA PHE A 139 -4.89 1.90 -9.24
C PHE A 139 -3.87 3.04 -9.34
N HIS A 140 -4.11 4.00 -10.24
CA HIS A 140 -3.16 5.06 -10.51
C HIS A 140 -3.02 6.06 -9.38
N TRP A 141 -1.81 6.30 -8.91
CA TRP A 141 -1.48 7.37 -7.98
C TRP A 141 -1.80 8.75 -8.55
N ASP A 142 -1.61 8.95 -9.85
CA ASP A 142 -1.97 10.21 -10.53
C ASP A 142 -3.45 10.54 -10.40
N TYR A 143 -4.34 9.53 -10.43
CA TYR A 143 -5.77 9.76 -10.23
C TYR A 143 -6.06 10.27 -8.81
N LEU A 144 -5.44 9.63 -7.81
CA LEU A 144 -5.51 10.07 -6.42
C LEU A 144 -4.98 11.50 -6.27
N ASN A 145 -3.77 11.77 -6.76
CA ASN A 145 -3.09 13.04 -6.59
C ASN A 145 -3.83 14.21 -7.27
N GLU A 146 -4.30 14.02 -8.49
CA GLU A 146 -5.08 15.05 -9.21
C GLU A 146 -6.42 15.35 -8.53
N SER A 147 -7.04 14.34 -7.93
CA SER A 147 -8.24 14.54 -7.11
C SER A 147 -7.92 15.33 -5.84
N LEU A 148 -6.82 15.00 -5.15
CA LEU A 148 -6.37 15.69 -3.95
C LEU A 148 -5.99 17.15 -4.21
N LYS A 149 -5.39 17.47 -5.35
CA LYS A 149 -5.10 18.86 -5.74
C LYS A 149 -6.35 19.74 -5.74
N LYS A 150 -7.52 19.14 -6.03
CA LYS A 150 -8.81 19.85 -6.07
C LYS A 150 -9.53 19.86 -4.73
N THR A 151 -9.48 18.76 -3.99
CA THR A 151 -10.30 18.56 -2.78
C THR A 151 -9.55 18.79 -1.48
N ALA A 152 -8.23 18.54 -1.46
CA ALA A 152 -7.37 18.66 -0.29
C ALA A 152 -5.92 19.01 -0.71
N PRO A 153 -5.64 20.23 -1.21
CA PRO A 153 -4.34 20.59 -1.80
C PRO A 153 -3.15 20.34 -0.88
N GLY A 154 -3.32 20.50 0.43
CA GLY A 154 -2.26 20.24 1.43
C GLY A 154 -1.84 18.77 1.53
N ARG A 155 -2.62 17.85 0.96
CA ARG A 155 -2.31 16.41 0.90
C ARG A 155 -1.81 15.96 -0.47
N ALA A 156 -1.78 16.85 -1.46
CA ALA A 156 -1.28 16.56 -2.79
C ALA A 156 0.25 16.48 -2.80
N ASN A 157 0.79 15.77 -3.79
CA ASN A 157 2.22 15.56 -3.99
C ASN A 157 2.91 14.86 -2.79
N GLN A 158 2.17 13.98 -2.13
CA GLN A 158 2.63 13.17 -1.01
C GLN A 158 2.43 11.69 -1.32
N VAL A 159 3.38 10.87 -0.88
CA VAL A 159 3.36 9.42 -1.05
C VAL A 159 3.43 8.72 0.30
N GLY A 160 2.86 7.53 0.42
CA GLY A 160 2.92 6.75 1.66
C GLY A 160 4.27 6.06 1.83
N TYR A 161 4.84 5.59 0.71
CA TYR A 161 6.11 4.84 0.71
C TYR A 161 6.76 4.89 -0.66
N TYR A 162 8.07 4.59 -0.68
CA TYR A 162 8.84 4.31 -1.88
C TYR A 162 9.24 2.85 -1.90
N ILE A 163 9.26 2.26 -3.12
CA ILE A 163 9.89 0.97 -3.38
C ILE A 163 11.15 1.23 -4.18
N ILE A 164 12.26 0.70 -3.70
CA ILE A 164 13.57 0.86 -4.32
C ILE A 164 14.04 -0.50 -4.80
N GLN A 165 14.38 -0.61 -6.07
CA GLN A 165 15.10 -1.76 -6.59
C GLN A 165 16.58 -1.49 -6.54
N LEU A 166 17.34 -2.41 -6.00
CA LEU A 166 18.79 -2.36 -5.93
C LEU A 166 19.45 -2.88 -7.22
N THR A 167 20.66 -2.39 -7.48
CA THR A 167 21.52 -2.97 -8.52
C THR A 167 22.10 -4.31 -8.06
N ASP A 168 22.33 -4.47 -6.75
CA ASP A 168 22.89 -5.62 -6.10
C ASP A 168 22.23 -5.80 -4.71
N PRO A 169 21.63 -6.96 -4.41
CA PRO A 169 21.02 -7.25 -3.11
C PRO A 169 21.96 -7.10 -1.92
N ASP A 170 23.25 -7.41 -2.09
CA ASP A 170 24.26 -7.33 -1.02
C ASP A 170 24.50 -5.88 -0.54
N ARG A 171 24.09 -4.90 -1.34
CA ARG A 171 24.18 -3.48 -1.00
C ARG A 171 23.02 -2.94 -0.17
N ALA A 172 22.04 -3.79 0.18
CA ALA A 172 20.82 -3.38 0.85
C ALA A 172 21.06 -2.50 2.10
N ALA A 173 21.93 -2.94 3.01
CA ALA A 173 22.22 -2.19 4.24
C ALA A 173 22.89 -0.84 3.97
N GLY A 174 23.84 -0.79 3.03
CA GLY A 174 24.54 0.44 2.65
C GLY A 174 23.60 1.45 2.00
N VAL A 175 22.75 1.00 1.08
CA VAL A 175 21.77 1.87 0.40
C VAL A 175 20.71 2.36 1.39
N SER A 176 20.19 1.51 2.27
CA SER A 176 19.23 1.92 3.31
C SER A 176 19.80 3.05 4.16
N THR A 177 21.02 2.88 4.69
CA THR A 177 21.71 3.89 5.49
C THR A 177 21.96 5.18 4.70
N ALA A 178 22.35 5.07 3.42
CA ALA A 178 22.59 6.24 2.57
C ALA A 178 21.31 7.03 2.30
N VAL A 179 20.20 6.36 2.01
CA VAL A 179 18.88 6.99 1.80
C VAL A 179 18.43 7.70 3.07
N ASP A 180 18.46 7.04 4.22
CA ASP A 180 17.99 7.62 5.48
C ASP A 180 18.87 8.80 5.92
N LYS A 181 20.16 8.76 5.63
CA LYS A 181 21.08 9.88 5.88
C LYS A 181 20.73 11.14 5.08
N ILE A 182 20.23 11.00 3.84
CA ILE A 182 19.82 12.14 2.99
C ILE A 182 18.69 12.92 3.63
N PHE A 183 17.77 12.23 4.33
CA PHE A 183 16.57 12.82 4.90
C PHE A 183 16.63 13.00 6.42
N LYS A 184 17.79 12.74 7.02
CA LYS A 184 18.03 13.00 8.44
C LYS A 184 17.87 14.51 8.73
N ASN A 185 17.16 14.83 9.82
CA ASN A 185 16.81 16.20 10.22
C ASN A 185 15.93 16.94 9.19
N SER A 186 15.27 16.25 8.28
CA SER A 186 14.24 16.83 7.41
C SER A 186 12.87 16.81 8.10
N LEU A 187 11.88 17.53 7.53
CA LEU A 187 10.52 17.53 8.07
C LEU A 187 9.84 16.15 8.03
N ALA A 188 10.32 15.24 7.19
CA ALA A 188 9.84 13.88 7.08
C ALA A 188 11.04 12.94 6.98
N GLU A 189 11.60 12.56 8.12
CA GLU A 189 12.68 11.58 8.17
C GLU A 189 12.21 10.22 7.65
N THR A 190 13.13 9.48 7.04
CA THR A 190 12.84 8.18 6.44
C THR A 190 13.39 7.03 7.26
N LEU A 191 12.70 5.90 7.17
CA LEU A 191 13.20 4.59 7.55
C LEU A 191 13.15 3.68 6.33
N THR A 192 14.33 3.21 5.92
CA THR A 192 14.50 2.34 4.78
C THR A 192 14.89 0.94 5.24
N GLU A 193 14.08 -0.04 4.90
CA GLU A 193 14.25 -1.43 5.32
C GLU A 193 14.01 -2.38 4.14
N THR A 194 14.43 -3.64 4.26
CA THR A 194 14.12 -4.63 3.22
C THR A 194 12.61 -4.87 3.15
N GLU A 195 12.10 -5.20 1.98
CA GLU A 195 10.67 -5.51 1.79
C GLU A 195 10.20 -6.61 2.77
N LYS A 196 11.07 -7.61 3.02
CA LYS A 196 10.80 -8.66 4.00
C LYS A 196 10.67 -8.12 5.43
N ALA A 197 11.59 -7.26 5.86
CA ALA A 197 11.54 -6.65 7.19
C ALA A 197 10.29 -5.77 7.34
N PHE A 198 9.96 -4.99 6.32
CA PHE A 198 8.75 -4.18 6.27
C PHE A 198 7.48 -5.04 6.43
N GLN A 199 7.37 -6.15 5.68
CA GLN A 199 6.22 -7.06 5.78
C GLN A 199 6.11 -7.67 7.18
N MET A 200 7.23 -8.08 7.78
CA MET A 200 7.24 -8.61 9.17
C MET A 200 6.82 -7.56 10.19
N SER A 201 7.31 -6.34 10.06
CA SER A 201 6.94 -5.22 10.95
C SER A 201 5.46 -4.87 10.82
N PHE A 202 4.91 -4.90 9.61
CA PHE A 202 3.49 -4.65 9.36
C PHE A 202 2.60 -5.70 10.00
N VAL A 203 2.94 -6.99 9.87
CA VAL A 203 2.21 -8.09 10.51
C VAL A 203 2.28 -7.97 12.05
N ALA A 204 3.47 -7.76 12.62
CA ALA A 204 3.64 -7.61 14.06
C ALA A 204 2.83 -6.43 14.63
N MET A 205 2.76 -5.32 13.92
CA MET A 205 1.93 -4.17 14.31
C MET A 205 0.43 -4.50 14.27
N SER A 206 0.00 -5.27 13.29
CA SER A 206 -1.40 -5.72 13.16
C SER A 206 -1.79 -6.66 14.31
N ASP A 207 -0.93 -7.59 14.66
CA ASP A 207 -1.14 -8.52 15.79
C ASP A 207 -1.24 -7.79 17.14
N ALA A 208 -0.39 -6.78 17.35
CA ALA A 208 -0.45 -5.96 18.56
C ALA A 208 -1.78 -5.19 18.69
N LEU A 209 -2.31 -4.66 17.56
CA LEU A 209 -3.61 -3.99 17.54
C LEU A 209 -4.74 -4.95 17.89
N ILE A 210 -4.74 -6.15 17.32
CA ILE A 210 -5.75 -7.18 17.63
C ILE A 210 -5.72 -7.53 19.11
N TRP A 211 -4.54 -7.71 19.69
CA TRP A 211 -4.37 -8.02 21.12
C TRP A 211 -4.93 -6.90 22.03
N VAL A 212 -4.67 -5.63 21.72
CA VAL A 212 -5.24 -4.48 22.43
C VAL A 212 -6.77 -4.48 22.36
N ILE A 213 -7.34 -4.72 21.19
CA ILE A 213 -8.80 -4.78 21.00
C ILE A 213 -9.40 -5.93 21.84
N GLN A 214 -8.76 -7.08 21.90
CA GLN A 214 -9.22 -8.22 22.70
C GLN A 214 -9.22 -7.89 24.21
N ILE A 215 -8.17 -7.23 24.71
CA ILE A 215 -8.13 -6.78 26.12
C ILE A 215 -9.27 -5.80 26.41
N VAL A 216 -9.43 -4.77 25.60
CA VAL A 216 -10.48 -3.76 25.79
C VAL A 216 -11.86 -4.43 25.77
N SER A 217 -12.11 -5.33 24.83
CA SER A 217 -13.36 -6.09 24.76
C SER A 217 -13.59 -6.94 26.01
N GLY A 218 -12.55 -7.61 26.50
CA GLY A 218 -12.63 -8.37 27.76
C GLY A 218 -12.98 -7.52 28.97
N VAL A 219 -12.35 -6.35 29.11
CA VAL A 219 -12.66 -5.39 30.17
C VAL A 219 -14.11 -4.90 30.09
N ILE A 220 -14.60 -4.58 28.91
CA ILE A 220 -15.99 -4.16 28.71
C ILE A 220 -16.97 -5.27 29.14
N ILE A 221 -16.72 -6.52 28.76
CA ILE A 221 -17.55 -7.66 29.17
C ILE A 221 -17.59 -7.79 30.70
N VAL A 222 -16.44 -7.69 31.38
CA VAL A 222 -16.36 -7.75 32.85
C VAL A 222 -17.17 -6.62 33.49
N ILE A 223 -17.07 -5.39 32.97
CA ILE A 223 -17.86 -4.25 33.47
C ILE A 223 -19.35 -4.49 33.29
N ILE A 224 -19.79 -4.98 32.12
CA ILE A 224 -21.21 -5.29 31.87
C ILE A 224 -21.69 -6.36 32.85
N LEU A 225 -20.95 -7.43 33.05
CA LEU A 225 -21.32 -8.48 34.00
C LEU A 225 -21.40 -7.97 35.43
N ALA A 226 -20.49 -7.11 35.87
CA ALA A 226 -20.51 -6.49 37.18
C ALA A 226 -21.73 -5.59 37.38
N VAL A 227 -22.09 -4.80 36.39
CA VAL A 227 -23.31 -3.96 36.42
C VAL A 227 -24.57 -4.80 36.45
N VAL A 228 -24.67 -5.85 35.65
CA VAL A 228 -25.82 -6.78 35.66
C VAL A 228 -25.94 -7.49 37.00
N ALA A 229 -24.84 -7.99 37.57
CA ALA A 229 -24.86 -8.63 38.86
C ALA A 229 -25.32 -7.68 40.01
N ASN A 230 -24.89 -6.40 39.93
CA ASN A 230 -25.30 -5.39 40.93
C ASN A 230 -26.75 -4.95 40.77
N THR A 231 -27.34 -5.06 39.58
CA THR A 231 -28.74 -4.71 39.34
C THR A 231 -29.74 -5.84 39.63
N MET A 232 -29.22 -7.08 39.77
CA MET A 232 -30.04 -8.26 40.13
C MET A 232 -29.98 -8.60 41.62
N ALA A 233 -29.15 -7.93 42.40
CA ALA A 233 -29.05 -8.08 43.87
C ALA A 233 -29.90 -7.04 44.59
#